data_6ed3f1318eabfe1bb81ad2a59ee17010
#
_entry.id   6ed3f1318eabfe1bb81ad2a59ee17010
#
_cell.length_a   1.000
_cell.length_b   1.000
_cell.length_c   1.000
_cell.angle_alpha   90.00
_cell.angle_beta   90.00
_cell.angle_gamma   90.00
#
_symmetry.space_group_name_H-M   'P 1'
#
loop_
_entity.id
_entity.type
_entity.pdbx_description
1 polymer ?
#
loop_
_entity_poly.entity_id
_entity_poly.type
_entity_poly.pdbx_seq_one_letter_code
_entity_poly.pdbx_strand_id
1 'polypeptide(L)' 'MRTYLEDAEALDGLEFLSMAEAGELVHWEILAKLNETANDGEIARVVKFALPLQQAHVDAVKEQSLRLAGEQDPGEPA' A
#
# COMPACT_ATOMS: atom_id res chain seq x y z
N MET A 1 13.68 -10.24 20.67
CA MET A 1 12.59 -9.41 21.25
C MET A 1 12.69 -7.99 20.72
N ARG A 2 11.59 -7.43 20.22
CA ARG A 2 11.58 -6.07 19.70
C ARG A 2 11.25 -5.08 20.79
N THR A 3 11.85 -3.90 20.72
CA THR A 3 11.52 -2.80 21.62
C THR A 3 10.42 -1.93 21.01
N TYR A 4 9.83 -1.06 21.85
CA TYR A 4 8.85 -0.09 21.35
C TYR A 4 9.43 0.81 20.25
N LEU A 5 10.70 1.24 20.41
CA LEU A 5 11.35 2.09 19.40
C LEU A 5 11.53 1.37 18.06
N GLU A 6 11.94 0.10 18.12
CA GLU A 6 12.09 -0.70 16.89
C GLU A 6 10.76 -0.88 16.17
N ASP A 7 9.69 -1.13 16.93
CA ASP A 7 8.36 -1.26 16.36
C ASP A 7 7.85 0.07 15.81
N ALA A 8 8.15 1.19 16.47
CA ALA A 8 7.75 2.51 15.99
C ALA A 8 8.47 2.86 14.69
N GLU A 9 9.76 2.53 14.55
CA GLU A 9 10.51 2.74 13.32
C GLU A 9 9.98 1.86 12.19
N ALA A 10 9.64 0.61 12.50
CA ALA A 10 9.06 -0.30 11.53
C ALA A 10 7.67 0.21 11.07
N LEU A 11 6.88 0.74 11.99
CA LEU A 11 5.57 1.30 11.66
C LEU A 11 5.70 2.53 10.76
N ASP A 12 6.66 3.42 11.03
CA ASP A 12 6.93 4.58 10.17
C ASP A 12 7.29 4.13 8.75
N GLY A 13 8.13 3.09 8.63
CA GLY A 13 8.47 2.53 7.33
C GLY A 13 7.26 1.95 6.61
N LEU A 14 6.38 1.25 7.33
CA LEU A 14 5.15 0.71 6.75
C LEU A 14 4.17 1.81 6.36
N GLU A 15 4.08 2.89 7.13
CA GLU A 15 3.24 4.03 6.77
C GLU A 15 3.73 4.69 5.47
N PHE A 16 5.03 4.88 5.34
CA PHE A 16 5.63 5.41 4.12
C PHE A 16 5.33 4.49 2.94
N LEU A 17 5.52 3.18 3.11
CA LEU A 17 5.26 2.20 2.06
C LEU A 17 3.78 2.18 1.69
N SER A 18 2.89 2.30 2.67
CA SER A 18 1.44 2.36 2.43
C SER A 18 1.07 3.54 1.54
N MET A 19 1.67 4.71 1.78
CA MET A 19 1.41 5.90 0.95
C MET A 19 1.94 5.69 -0.47
N ALA A 20 3.12 5.11 -0.61
CA ALA A 20 3.71 4.83 -1.93
C ALA A 20 2.86 3.83 -2.72
N GLU A 21 2.45 2.74 -2.08
CA GLU A 21 1.64 1.70 -2.72
C GLU A 21 0.24 2.23 -3.09
N ALA A 22 -0.37 3.01 -2.20
CA ALA A 22 -1.68 3.62 -2.47
C ALA A 22 -1.59 4.62 -3.62
N GLY A 23 -0.50 5.40 -3.69
CA GLY A 23 -0.25 6.31 -4.80
C GLY A 23 -0.13 5.58 -6.13
N GLU A 24 0.57 4.45 -6.16
CA GLU A 24 0.67 3.62 -7.35
C GLU A 24 -0.69 3.05 -7.76
N LEU A 25 -1.51 2.62 -6.80
CA LEU A 25 -2.85 2.12 -7.10
C LEU A 25 -3.69 3.20 -7.77
N VAL A 26 -3.70 4.42 -7.22
CA VAL A 26 -4.45 5.54 -7.81
C VAL A 26 -3.93 5.86 -9.21
N HIS A 27 -2.62 5.77 -9.41
CA HIS A 27 -2.02 5.97 -10.73
C HIS A 27 -2.58 4.97 -11.77
N TRP A 28 -2.66 3.68 -11.40
CA TRP A 28 -3.24 2.65 -12.26
C TRP A 28 -4.72 2.91 -12.53
N GLU A 29 -5.46 3.37 -11.52
CA GLU A 29 -6.88 3.72 -11.68
C GLU A 29 -7.08 4.90 -12.63
N ILE A 30 -6.21 5.91 -12.53
CA ILE A 30 -6.23 7.05 -13.45
C ILE A 30 -5.94 6.58 -14.88
N LEU A 31 -4.93 5.73 -15.05
CA LEU A 31 -4.60 5.20 -16.38
C LEU A 31 -5.76 4.41 -16.97
N ALA A 32 -6.43 3.59 -16.16
CA ALA A 32 -7.61 2.85 -16.59
C ALA A 32 -8.72 3.80 -17.07
N LYS A 33 -8.93 4.87 -16.32
CA LYS A 33 -9.96 5.87 -16.66
C LYS A 33 -9.63 6.60 -17.97
N LEU A 34 -8.37 7.01 -18.13
CA LEU A 34 -7.93 7.64 -19.38
C LEU A 34 -8.06 6.70 -20.56
N ASN A 35 -7.82 5.41 -20.34
CA ASN A 35 -7.93 4.43 -21.43
C ASN A 35 -9.36 4.15 -21.87
N GLU A 36 -10.36 4.50 -21.08
CA GLU A 36 -11.77 4.40 -21.51
C GLU A 36 -12.00 5.20 -22.77
N THR A 37 -11.35 6.36 -22.92
CA THR A 37 -11.44 7.20 -24.10
C THR A 37 -10.42 6.80 -25.16
N ALA A 38 -9.17 6.52 -24.77
CA ALA A 38 -8.10 6.14 -25.69
C ALA A 38 -8.34 4.77 -26.32
N ASN A 39 -8.96 3.87 -25.58
CA ASN A 39 -9.33 2.52 -26.02
C ASN A 39 -8.14 1.74 -26.60
N ASP A 40 -6.98 1.82 -25.94
CA ASP A 40 -5.78 1.10 -26.30
C ASP A 40 -5.80 -0.30 -25.69
N GLY A 41 -5.77 -1.34 -26.54
CA GLY A 41 -5.87 -2.73 -26.08
C GLY A 41 -4.65 -3.20 -25.29
N GLU A 42 -3.46 -2.68 -25.59
CA GLU A 42 -2.27 -3.04 -24.82
C GLU A 42 -2.30 -2.42 -23.42
N ILE A 43 -2.71 -1.16 -23.32
CA ILE A 43 -2.89 -0.50 -22.03
C ILE A 43 -3.95 -1.22 -21.21
N ALA A 44 -5.07 -1.59 -21.84
CA ALA A 44 -6.15 -2.33 -21.17
C ALA A 44 -5.64 -3.64 -20.57
N ARG A 45 -4.80 -4.38 -21.29
CA ARG A 45 -4.24 -5.64 -20.78
C ARG A 45 -3.29 -5.42 -19.61
N VAL A 46 -2.43 -4.41 -19.70
CA VAL A 46 -1.48 -4.11 -18.61
C VAL A 46 -2.23 -3.67 -17.36
N VAL A 47 -3.23 -2.81 -17.50
CA VAL A 47 -4.05 -2.34 -16.38
C VAL A 47 -4.81 -3.50 -15.74
N LYS A 48 -5.39 -4.37 -16.56
CA LYS A 48 -6.14 -5.54 -16.07
C LYS A 48 -5.26 -6.47 -15.23
N PHE A 49 -3.97 -6.57 -15.59
CA PHE A 49 -2.99 -7.37 -14.84
C PHE A 49 -2.50 -6.62 -13.59
N ALA A 50 -2.13 -5.36 -13.74
CA ALA A 50 -1.46 -4.58 -12.71
C ALA A 50 -2.38 -4.13 -11.59
N LEU A 51 -3.61 -3.76 -11.91
CA LEU A 51 -4.54 -3.16 -10.95
C LEU A 51 -4.88 -4.09 -9.78
N PRO A 52 -5.31 -5.36 -10.02
CA PRO A 52 -5.58 -6.27 -8.91
C PRO A 52 -4.31 -6.62 -8.11
N LEU A 53 -3.16 -6.70 -8.76
CA LEU A 53 -1.89 -6.97 -8.08
C LEU A 53 -1.53 -5.80 -7.16
N GLN A 54 -1.66 -4.57 -7.65
CA GLN A 54 -1.39 -3.37 -6.86
C GLN A 54 -2.37 -3.26 -5.69
N GLN A 55 -3.64 -3.58 -5.90
CA GLN A 55 -4.62 -3.60 -4.83
C GLN A 55 -4.24 -4.62 -3.74
N ALA A 56 -3.79 -5.79 -4.13
CA ALA A 56 -3.32 -6.80 -3.19
C ALA A 56 -2.13 -6.31 -2.37
N HIS A 57 -1.20 -5.57 -2.99
CA HIS A 57 -0.06 -4.98 -2.29
C HIS A 57 -0.51 -3.95 -1.26
N VAL A 58 -1.42 -3.06 -1.64
CA VAL A 58 -1.99 -2.06 -0.71
C VAL A 58 -2.65 -2.74 0.48
N ASP A 59 -3.46 -3.76 0.22
CA ASP A 59 -4.17 -4.50 1.27
C ASP A 59 -3.19 -5.20 2.21
N ALA A 60 -2.14 -5.81 1.68
CA ALA A 60 -1.12 -6.51 2.47
C ALA A 60 -0.34 -5.54 3.37
N VAL A 61 0.10 -4.40 2.82
CA VAL A 61 0.83 -3.39 3.58
C VAL A 61 -0.07 -2.77 4.64
N LYS A 62 -1.32 -2.49 4.30
CA LYS A 62 -2.31 -1.97 5.24
C LYS A 62 -2.53 -2.94 6.41
N GLU A 63 -2.70 -4.23 6.11
CA GLU A 63 -2.90 -5.24 7.13
C GLU A 63 -1.71 -5.31 8.09
N GLN A 64 -0.48 -5.32 7.56
CA GLN A 64 0.72 -5.34 8.38
C GLN A 64 0.85 -4.08 9.22
N SER A 65 0.55 -2.92 8.65
CA SER A 65 0.61 -1.64 9.37
C SER A 65 -0.39 -1.60 10.51
N LEU A 66 -1.62 -2.04 10.27
CA LEU A 66 -2.66 -2.06 11.31
C LEU A 66 -2.35 -3.07 12.41
N ARG A 67 -1.79 -4.22 12.04
CA ARG A 67 -1.36 -5.22 13.02
C ARG A 67 -0.28 -4.65 13.93
N LEU A 68 0.75 -4.04 13.34
CA LEU A 68 1.85 -3.49 14.12
C LEU A 68 1.38 -2.32 14.99
N ALA A 69 0.52 -1.46 14.46
CA ALA A 69 -0.07 -0.37 15.23
C ALA A 69 -0.89 -0.88 16.42
N GLY A 70 -1.63 -1.98 16.22
CA GLY A 70 -2.42 -2.60 17.29
C GLY A 70 -1.57 -3.23 18.38
N GLU A 71 -0.32 -3.56 18.08
CA GLU A 71 0.63 -4.13 19.05
C GLU A 71 1.36 -3.05 19.85
N GLN A 72 1.24 -1.77 19.45
CA GLN A 72 1.91 -0.69 20.16
C GLN A 72 1.23 -0.39 21.49
N ASP A 73 2.02 -0.12 22.51
CA ASP A 73 1.54 0.37 23.80
C ASP A 73 2.37 1.59 24.17
N PRO A 74 1.92 2.81 23.80
CA PRO A 74 2.67 4.03 24.10
C PRO A 74 2.85 4.31 25.59
N GLY A 75 2.05 3.66 26.46
CA GLY A 75 2.15 3.81 27.89
C GLY A 75 3.23 2.98 28.53
N GLU A 76 3.82 2.01 27.81
CA GLU A 76 4.88 1.18 28.32
C GLU A 76 6.26 1.73 27.97
N PRO A 77 7.24 1.69 28.88
CA PRO A 77 8.60 2.08 28.55
C PRO A 77 9.24 1.10 27.57
N ALA A 78 10.08 1.64 26.72
CA ALA A 78 10.79 0.85 25.71
C ALA A 78 11.84 -0.07 26.38
#